data_6029ef6b96c406da5f4950d990da8092
#
_entry.id   6029ef6b96c406da5f4950d990da8092
#
_cell.length_a   1.000
_cell.length_b   1.000
_cell.length_c   1.000
_cell.angle_alpha   90.00
_cell.angle_beta   90.00
_cell.angle_gamma   90.00
#
_symmetry.space_group_name_H-M   'P 1'
#
loop_
_entity.id
_entity.type
_entity.pdbx_description
1 polymer ?
#
loop_
_entity_poly.entity_id
_entity_poly.type
_entity_poly.pdbx_seq_one_letter_code
_entity_poly.pdbx_strand_id
1 'polypeptide(L)'
;MTAADPVRARALGALTGLAIGDALGMPTQCLPYETVRSRYGLLDDFHEGPPDNDVSRGVPAGRVTDDTDQAIILGELLVAGGGAVEPNAFAARLLAWEQRMRAAGSQDLLGPSTRRALALVADGVPPDRTGRWGDTNGAAMRIAPVGVAFPVPPLDGLVDAVEQASRVTHNTGIAIAGAAAVAAAVSSGIAGRPLPDSLRAAVAAARVGAGRGHHVAGADVATRIDRALRLVAGRDPAAAVETVHRLVGTGVATQESVPAALAVASLFPHDAWAACRHAASLGGDCDTIAAMAGAVVGAHVGVDSVPASIRRRFAAANPELDLGRLADLLLDLRAGHGAVGARHG
;
A
#
# COMPACT_ATOMS: atom_id res chain seq x y z
N MET A 1 19.04 -13.55 25.08
CA MET A 1 18.32 -12.85 23.99
C MET A 1 17.13 -13.72 23.61
N THR A 2 15.92 -13.34 23.97
CA THR A 2 14.71 -14.00 23.46
C THR A 2 14.67 -13.86 21.96
N ALA A 3 14.45 -14.96 21.22
CA ALA A 3 14.26 -14.90 19.77
C ALA A 3 13.13 -13.88 19.47
N ALA A 4 13.41 -12.96 18.56
CA ALA A 4 12.40 -11.95 18.17
C ALA A 4 11.16 -12.70 17.64
N ASP A 5 9.98 -12.28 18.08
CA ASP A 5 8.71 -12.86 17.60
C ASP A 5 8.61 -12.68 16.06
N PRO A 6 8.58 -13.77 15.31
CA PRO A 6 8.57 -13.70 13.85
C PRO A 6 7.30 -13.04 13.29
N VAL A 7 6.18 -13.11 14.00
CA VAL A 7 4.92 -12.46 13.60
C VAL A 7 5.08 -10.94 13.74
N ARG A 8 5.64 -10.48 14.86
CA ARG A 8 5.96 -9.07 15.10
C ARG A 8 6.96 -8.53 14.07
N ALA A 9 8.01 -9.30 13.78
CA ALA A 9 9.03 -8.90 12.79
C ALA A 9 8.41 -8.72 11.39
N ARG A 10 7.45 -9.57 10.99
CA ARG A 10 6.73 -9.50 9.73
C ARG A 10 5.73 -8.34 9.70
N ALA A 11 4.97 -8.10 10.77
CA ALA A 11 4.06 -6.97 10.86
C ALA A 11 4.80 -5.62 10.77
N LEU A 12 5.90 -5.49 11.53
CA LEU A 12 6.79 -4.33 11.42
C LEU A 12 7.41 -4.25 10.02
N GLY A 13 7.79 -5.39 9.43
CA GLY A 13 8.32 -5.47 8.06
C GLY A 13 7.33 -4.95 7.02
N ALA A 14 6.04 -5.27 7.17
CA ALA A 14 4.99 -4.77 6.28
C ALA A 14 4.86 -3.24 6.33
N LEU A 15 4.75 -2.66 7.53
CA LEU A 15 4.61 -1.22 7.70
C LEU A 15 5.88 -0.46 7.30
N THR A 16 7.05 -0.99 7.68
CA THR A 16 8.34 -0.38 7.31
C THR A 16 8.61 -0.50 5.82
N GLY A 17 8.27 -1.64 5.20
CA GLY A 17 8.40 -1.85 3.76
C GLY A 17 7.52 -0.91 2.95
N LEU A 18 6.27 -0.68 3.40
CA LEU A 18 5.39 0.34 2.84
C LEU A 18 6.05 1.71 2.89
N ALA A 19 6.43 2.16 4.08
CA ALA A 19 6.93 3.52 4.30
C ALA A 19 8.28 3.79 3.61
N ILE A 20 9.17 2.80 3.56
CA ILE A 20 10.45 2.93 2.84
C ILE A 20 10.25 2.88 1.33
N GLY A 21 9.31 2.05 0.83
CA GLY A 21 8.95 2.02 -0.59
C GLY A 21 8.41 3.36 -1.06
N ASP A 22 7.46 3.93 -0.34
CA ASP A 22 6.91 5.27 -0.53
C ASP A 22 8.02 6.34 -0.56
N ALA A 23 8.80 6.46 0.51
CA ALA A 23 9.87 7.45 0.63
C ALA A 23 10.96 7.30 -0.46
N LEU A 24 11.20 6.09 -0.95
CA LEU A 24 12.15 5.81 -2.02
C LEU A 24 11.60 6.21 -3.39
N GLY A 25 10.30 6.01 -3.63
CA GLY A 25 9.61 6.37 -4.87
C GLY A 25 9.25 7.84 -4.97
N MET A 26 9.14 8.56 -3.85
CA MET A 26 8.77 9.97 -3.78
C MET A 26 9.51 10.87 -4.80
N PRO A 27 10.84 10.80 -4.97
CA PRO A 27 11.54 11.69 -5.90
C PRO A 27 11.27 11.36 -7.38
N THR A 28 10.81 10.15 -7.68
CA THR A 28 10.61 9.65 -9.05
C THR A 28 9.14 9.52 -9.44
N GLN A 29 8.22 9.75 -8.52
CA GLN A 29 6.78 9.75 -8.81
C GLN A 29 6.44 10.73 -9.94
N CYS A 30 5.48 10.38 -10.76
CA CYS A 30 5.01 11.14 -11.92
C CYS A 30 6.07 11.40 -13.02
N LEU A 31 7.32 10.95 -12.86
CA LEU A 31 8.32 11.07 -13.92
C LEU A 31 8.17 9.93 -14.95
N PRO A 32 8.49 10.20 -16.24
CA PRO A 32 8.58 9.14 -17.24
C PRO A 32 9.67 8.12 -16.89
N TYR A 33 9.42 6.84 -17.18
CA TYR A 33 10.36 5.75 -16.94
C TYR A 33 11.77 6.01 -17.48
N GLU A 34 11.87 6.52 -18.71
CA GLU A 34 13.18 6.82 -19.34
C GLU A 34 13.91 7.95 -18.61
N THR A 35 13.18 8.92 -18.05
CA THR A 35 13.76 9.98 -17.23
C THR A 35 14.32 9.41 -15.93
N VAL A 36 13.58 8.54 -15.25
CA VAL A 36 14.05 7.88 -14.02
C VAL A 36 15.30 7.06 -14.31
N ARG A 37 15.28 6.24 -15.36
CA ARG A 37 16.44 5.41 -15.74
C ARG A 37 17.68 6.22 -16.08
N SER A 38 17.53 7.31 -16.83
CA SER A 38 18.66 8.13 -17.24
C SER A 38 19.25 8.96 -16.08
N ARG A 39 18.40 9.42 -15.16
CA ARG A 39 18.79 10.30 -14.07
C ARG A 39 19.29 9.54 -12.83
N TYR A 40 18.64 8.45 -12.47
CA TYR A 40 18.89 7.72 -11.22
C TYR A 40 19.39 6.29 -11.45
N GLY A 41 19.15 5.69 -12.62
CA GLY A 41 19.38 4.26 -12.83
C GLY A 41 18.43 3.42 -11.99
N LEU A 42 18.96 2.50 -11.21
CA LEU A 42 18.25 1.79 -10.14
C LEU A 42 18.46 2.53 -8.83
N LEU A 43 17.39 3.06 -8.25
CA LEU A 43 17.47 3.75 -6.97
C LEU A 43 18.05 2.84 -5.88
N ASP A 44 19.07 3.32 -5.18
CA ASP A 44 19.75 2.60 -4.08
C ASP A 44 19.84 3.43 -2.80
N ASP A 45 19.28 4.65 -2.82
CA ASP A 45 19.22 5.57 -1.69
C ASP A 45 18.06 6.56 -1.85
N PHE A 46 17.73 7.27 -0.76
CA PHE A 46 16.75 8.35 -0.77
C PHE A 46 17.32 9.60 -1.44
N HIS A 47 16.49 10.25 -2.26
CA HIS A 47 16.80 11.51 -2.91
C HIS A 47 15.78 12.57 -2.54
N GLU A 48 16.16 13.83 -2.63
CA GLU A 48 15.26 14.97 -2.55
C GLU A 48 14.36 15.01 -3.81
N GLY A 49 13.12 15.44 -3.66
CA GLY A 49 12.21 15.66 -4.77
C GLY A 49 12.78 16.69 -5.74
N PRO A 50 13.01 16.33 -7.02
CA PRO A 50 13.75 17.18 -7.95
C PRO A 50 12.95 18.45 -8.33
N PRO A 51 13.64 19.56 -8.66
CA PRO A 51 13.01 20.86 -8.88
C PRO A 51 12.05 20.90 -10.09
N ASP A 52 12.19 19.95 -10.99
CA ASP A 52 11.35 19.78 -12.19
C ASP A 52 10.22 18.75 -11.98
N ASN A 53 10.02 18.24 -10.79
CA ASN A 53 8.87 17.41 -10.44
C ASN A 53 7.77 18.29 -9.82
N ASP A 54 6.61 18.33 -10.45
CA ASP A 54 5.50 19.19 -10.01
C ASP A 54 4.85 18.71 -8.70
N VAL A 55 5.04 17.44 -8.31
CA VAL A 55 4.44 16.83 -7.11
C VAL A 55 5.42 16.86 -5.95
N SER A 56 6.61 16.30 -6.11
CA SER A 56 7.57 16.09 -5.03
C SER A 56 8.63 17.19 -4.88
N ARG A 57 8.54 18.28 -5.64
CA ARG A 57 9.53 19.36 -5.63
C ARG A 57 9.91 19.82 -4.23
N GLY A 58 11.20 19.67 -3.88
CA GLY A 58 11.75 20.15 -2.61
C GLY A 58 11.34 19.33 -1.39
N VAL A 59 10.66 18.19 -1.58
CA VAL A 59 10.39 17.25 -0.49
C VAL A 59 11.73 16.63 -0.06
N PRO A 60 12.11 16.69 1.22
CA PRO A 60 13.41 16.21 1.68
C PRO A 60 13.60 14.71 1.44
N ALA A 61 14.84 14.31 1.20
CA ALA A 61 15.21 12.91 0.97
C ALA A 61 14.75 11.99 2.12
N GLY A 62 14.06 10.92 1.79
CA GLY A 62 13.56 9.93 2.74
C GLY A 62 12.25 10.30 3.45
N ARG A 63 11.64 11.47 3.15
CA ARG A 63 10.30 11.80 3.64
C ARG A 63 9.26 10.93 2.96
N VAL A 64 8.26 10.54 3.75
CA VAL A 64 7.07 9.82 3.27
C VAL A 64 6.08 10.78 2.60
N THR A 65 5.16 10.21 1.82
CA THR A 65 4.08 10.92 1.15
C THR A 65 2.72 10.59 1.78
N ASP A 66 1.63 10.87 1.06
CA ASP A 66 0.28 10.53 1.48
C ASP A 66 0.03 9.02 1.59
N ASP A 67 0.78 8.17 0.89
CA ASP A 67 0.72 6.71 1.00
C ASP A 67 0.91 6.24 2.44
N THR A 68 2.03 6.61 3.05
CA THR A 68 2.35 6.23 4.43
C THR A 68 1.47 6.95 5.43
N ASP A 69 1.29 8.26 5.28
CA ASP A 69 0.50 9.05 6.22
C ASP A 69 -0.97 8.58 6.29
N GLN A 70 -1.57 8.24 5.13
CA GLN A 70 -2.92 7.66 5.10
C GLN A 70 -2.97 6.24 5.69
N ALA A 71 -1.91 5.42 5.49
CA ALA A 71 -1.83 4.11 6.10
C ALA A 71 -1.77 4.20 7.63
N ILE A 72 -1.00 5.15 8.18
CA ILE A 72 -0.94 5.40 9.62
C ILE A 72 -2.29 5.89 10.14
N ILE A 73 -2.92 6.85 9.48
CA ILE A 73 -4.26 7.34 9.84
C ILE A 73 -5.26 6.18 9.88
N LEU A 74 -5.25 5.32 8.88
CA LEU A 74 -6.12 4.14 8.83
C LEU A 74 -5.82 3.16 9.97
N GLY A 75 -4.55 2.86 10.22
CA GLY A 75 -4.12 1.98 11.30
C GLY A 75 -4.53 2.47 12.69
N GLU A 76 -4.35 3.77 12.95
CA GLU A 76 -4.77 4.40 14.21
C GLU A 76 -6.29 4.35 14.40
N LEU A 77 -7.07 4.56 13.32
CA LEU A 77 -8.52 4.48 13.38
C LEU A 77 -9.02 3.05 13.59
N LEU A 78 -8.38 2.05 12.97
CA LEU A 78 -8.65 0.64 13.23
C LEU A 78 -8.42 0.29 14.70
N VAL A 79 -7.31 0.73 15.28
CA VAL A 79 -7.01 0.52 16.70
C VAL A 79 -8.05 1.19 17.59
N ALA A 80 -8.35 2.46 17.34
CA ALA A 80 -9.31 3.23 18.12
C ALA A 80 -10.75 2.66 18.03
N GLY A 81 -11.11 2.11 16.87
CA GLY A 81 -12.44 1.54 16.60
C GLY A 81 -12.55 0.04 16.89
N GLY A 82 -11.53 -0.60 17.48
CA GLY A 82 -11.56 -2.04 17.74
C GLY A 82 -11.70 -2.89 16.46
N GLY A 83 -11.09 -2.44 15.37
CA GLY A 83 -11.14 -3.07 14.04
C GLY A 83 -12.15 -2.42 13.08
N ALA A 84 -12.96 -1.47 13.51
CA ALA A 84 -13.88 -0.72 12.66
C ALA A 84 -13.31 0.66 12.30
N VAL A 85 -13.67 1.15 11.11
CA VAL A 85 -13.31 2.50 10.64
C VAL A 85 -14.58 3.35 10.52
N GLU A 86 -14.71 4.37 11.38
CA GLU A 86 -15.83 5.28 11.35
C GLU A 86 -15.64 6.29 10.20
N PRO A 87 -16.61 6.41 9.25
CA PRO A 87 -16.45 7.20 8.04
C PRO A 87 -16.20 8.71 8.29
N ASN A 88 -16.89 9.32 9.26
CA ASN A 88 -16.70 10.75 9.56
C ASN A 88 -15.33 11.01 10.18
N ALA A 89 -14.86 10.14 11.08
CA ALA A 89 -13.53 10.23 11.65
C ALA A 89 -12.44 10.12 10.58
N PHE A 90 -12.62 9.20 9.64
CA PHE A 90 -11.65 9.04 8.54
C PHE A 90 -11.64 10.25 7.62
N ALA A 91 -12.79 10.73 7.17
CA ALA A 91 -12.89 11.94 6.35
C ALA A 91 -12.25 13.16 7.06
N ALA A 92 -12.54 13.36 8.36
CA ALA A 92 -11.99 14.45 9.13
C ALA A 92 -10.45 14.38 9.24
N ARG A 93 -9.90 13.18 9.46
CA ARG A 93 -8.44 12.97 9.52
C ARG A 93 -7.75 13.26 8.19
N LEU A 94 -8.34 12.84 7.06
CA LEU A 94 -7.81 13.12 5.72
C LEU A 94 -7.85 14.61 5.39
N LEU A 95 -8.95 15.32 5.71
CA LEU A 95 -9.06 16.77 5.53
C LEU A 95 -8.03 17.52 6.39
N ALA A 96 -7.87 17.13 7.65
CA ALA A 96 -6.88 17.74 8.54
C ALA A 96 -5.45 17.50 8.04
N TRP A 97 -5.17 16.32 7.49
CA TRP A 97 -3.87 16.02 6.86
C TRP A 97 -3.63 16.92 5.66
N GLU A 98 -4.57 17.02 4.72
CA GLU A 98 -4.41 17.87 3.53
C GLU A 98 -4.20 19.35 3.91
N GLN A 99 -4.92 19.85 4.90
CA GLN A 99 -4.74 21.22 5.39
C GLN A 99 -3.33 21.46 5.93
N ARG A 100 -2.78 20.49 6.69
CA ARG A 100 -1.39 20.58 7.19
C ARG A 100 -0.38 20.58 6.05
N MET A 101 -0.56 19.71 5.04
CA MET A 101 0.34 19.65 3.88
C MET A 101 0.31 20.95 3.07
N ARG A 102 -0.87 21.50 2.82
CA ARG A 102 -1.01 22.81 2.17
C ARG A 102 -0.35 23.94 2.97
N ALA A 103 -0.53 23.96 4.28
CA ALA A 103 0.10 24.95 5.16
C ALA A 103 1.62 24.82 5.19
N ALA A 104 2.16 23.62 5.01
CA ALA A 104 3.59 23.35 4.88
C ALA A 104 4.15 23.65 3.47
N GLY A 105 3.29 24.05 2.52
CA GLY A 105 3.71 24.36 1.14
C GLY A 105 3.93 23.13 0.26
N SER A 106 3.50 21.93 0.69
CA SER A 106 3.62 20.72 -0.09
C SER A 106 2.76 20.77 -1.36
N GLN A 107 3.29 20.26 -2.46
CA GLN A 107 2.54 19.99 -3.69
C GLN A 107 2.07 18.52 -3.73
N ASP A 108 2.65 17.68 -2.91
CA ASP A 108 2.26 16.28 -2.71
C ASP A 108 1.02 16.24 -1.82
N LEU A 109 -0.10 16.05 -2.45
CA LEU A 109 -1.44 16.13 -1.85
C LEU A 109 -2.24 14.88 -2.21
N LEU A 110 -3.45 14.80 -1.65
CA LEU A 110 -4.37 13.68 -1.88
C LEU A 110 -4.60 13.40 -3.37
N GLY A 111 -4.62 12.13 -3.74
CA GLY A 111 -4.91 11.65 -5.08
C GLY A 111 -6.33 12.03 -5.58
N PRO A 112 -6.60 11.88 -6.88
CA PRO A 112 -7.80 12.43 -7.53
C PRO A 112 -9.12 11.85 -6.97
N SER A 113 -9.19 10.56 -6.69
CA SER A 113 -10.39 9.93 -6.10
C SER A 113 -10.66 10.42 -4.69
N THR A 114 -9.62 10.54 -3.86
CA THR A 114 -9.73 11.05 -2.49
C THR A 114 -10.16 12.50 -2.47
N ARG A 115 -9.53 13.37 -3.29
CA ARG A 115 -9.93 14.79 -3.41
C ARG A 115 -11.38 14.95 -3.82
N ARG A 116 -11.82 14.18 -4.82
CA ARG A 116 -13.22 14.18 -5.27
C ARG A 116 -14.18 13.80 -4.15
N ALA A 117 -13.87 12.75 -3.40
CA ALA A 117 -14.69 12.28 -2.29
C ALA A 117 -14.78 13.33 -1.16
N LEU A 118 -13.66 13.94 -0.79
CA LEU A 118 -13.64 14.95 0.27
C LEU A 118 -14.29 16.27 -0.16
N ALA A 119 -14.26 16.62 -1.45
CA ALA A 119 -15.07 17.75 -1.96
C ALA A 119 -16.56 17.50 -1.75
N LEU A 120 -17.05 16.26 -2.00
CA LEU A 120 -18.44 15.89 -1.74
C LEU A 120 -18.76 15.94 -0.22
N VAL A 121 -17.81 15.59 0.65
CA VAL A 121 -17.99 15.74 2.11
C VAL A 121 -18.15 17.22 2.47
N ALA A 122 -17.34 18.12 1.89
CA ALA A 122 -17.46 19.55 2.10
C ALA A 122 -18.80 20.11 1.61
N ASP A 123 -19.38 19.52 0.55
CA ASP A 123 -20.71 19.84 0.03
C ASP A 123 -21.85 19.21 0.84
N GLY A 124 -21.55 18.57 1.98
CA GLY A 124 -22.53 17.99 2.90
C GLY A 124 -23.02 16.59 2.53
N VAL A 125 -22.38 15.90 1.58
CA VAL A 125 -22.68 14.48 1.29
C VAL A 125 -22.12 13.62 2.43
N PRO A 126 -22.91 12.70 3.02
CA PRO A 126 -22.43 11.80 4.05
C PRO A 126 -21.18 11.00 3.61
N PRO A 127 -20.11 10.94 4.45
CA PRO A 127 -18.82 10.33 4.06
C PRO A 127 -18.91 8.88 3.62
N ASP A 128 -19.89 8.12 4.10
CA ASP A 128 -20.14 6.74 3.69
C ASP A 128 -20.68 6.61 2.24
N ARG A 129 -21.01 7.74 1.59
CA ARG A 129 -21.56 7.80 0.21
C ARG A 129 -20.63 8.49 -0.79
N THR A 130 -19.50 9.04 -0.33
CA THR A 130 -18.62 9.88 -1.16
C THR A 130 -17.65 9.07 -2.04
N GLY A 131 -17.33 7.81 -1.67
CA GLY A 131 -16.40 6.95 -2.38
C GLY A 131 -16.93 6.30 -3.67
N ARG A 132 -18.14 6.65 -4.10
CA ARG A 132 -18.88 5.98 -5.21
C ARG A 132 -18.10 5.90 -6.54
N TRP A 133 -17.17 6.80 -6.79
CA TRP A 133 -16.47 6.92 -8.06
C TRP A 133 -14.96 6.73 -7.94
N GLY A 134 -14.48 6.34 -6.76
CA GLY A 134 -13.07 6.15 -6.51
C GLY A 134 -12.60 4.80 -7.06
N ASP A 135 -11.82 4.82 -8.14
CA ASP A 135 -11.31 3.65 -8.85
C ASP A 135 -9.78 3.63 -8.94
N THR A 136 -9.12 4.67 -8.40
CA THR A 136 -7.68 4.74 -8.29
C THR A 136 -7.16 3.88 -7.12
N ASN A 137 -5.84 3.74 -7.03
CA ASN A 137 -5.16 2.85 -6.08
C ASN A 137 -5.11 3.35 -4.63
N GLY A 138 -5.65 4.54 -4.33
CA GLY A 138 -5.57 5.13 -3.00
C GLY A 138 -6.16 4.31 -1.85
N ALA A 139 -7.06 3.35 -2.12
CA ALA A 139 -7.44 2.35 -1.12
C ALA A 139 -6.34 1.30 -0.91
N ALA A 140 -5.69 0.83 -2.00
CA ALA A 140 -4.70 -0.23 -1.95
C ALA A 140 -3.38 0.23 -1.32
N MET A 141 -2.93 1.46 -1.60
CA MET A 141 -1.69 2.02 -1.08
C MET A 141 -1.63 2.04 0.45
N ARG A 142 -2.75 2.35 1.10
CA ARG A 142 -2.86 2.51 2.56
C ARG A 142 -3.36 1.28 3.30
N ILE A 143 -3.64 0.15 2.62
CA ILE A 143 -4.41 -0.97 3.19
C ILE A 143 -3.60 -1.93 4.07
N ALA A 144 -2.27 -1.85 4.07
CA ALA A 144 -1.42 -2.77 4.82
C ALA A 144 -1.82 -2.92 6.31
N PRO A 145 -2.23 -1.89 7.06
CA PRO A 145 -2.72 -2.03 8.42
C PRO A 145 -3.93 -2.98 8.57
N VAL A 146 -4.84 -3.02 7.57
CA VAL A 146 -5.93 -4.00 7.54
C VAL A 146 -5.36 -5.42 7.39
N GLY A 147 -4.39 -5.63 6.50
CA GLY A 147 -3.70 -6.90 6.35
C GLY A 147 -2.97 -7.36 7.62
N VAL A 148 -2.44 -6.41 8.43
CA VAL A 148 -1.83 -6.71 9.73
C VAL A 148 -2.91 -7.12 10.74
N ALA A 149 -4.00 -6.37 10.84
CA ALA A 149 -5.03 -6.55 11.87
C ALA A 149 -5.98 -7.73 11.62
N PHE A 150 -6.21 -8.11 10.37
CA PHE A 150 -7.19 -9.14 10.02
C PHE A 150 -6.53 -10.39 9.46
N PRO A 151 -6.75 -11.58 10.08
CA PRO A 151 -6.20 -12.83 9.58
C PRO A 151 -6.91 -13.32 8.31
N VAL A 152 -6.19 -14.11 7.50
CA VAL A 152 -6.75 -14.92 6.43
C VAL A 152 -6.38 -16.37 6.71
N PRO A 153 -7.32 -17.30 6.77
CA PRO A 153 -8.78 -17.21 6.69
C PRO A 153 -9.45 -16.59 7.93
N PRO A 154 -10.73 -16.17 7.87
CA PRO A 154 -11.62 -16.23 6.71
C PRO A 154 -11.41 -15.04 5.76
N LEU A 155 -11.57 -15.29 4.46
CA LEU A 155 -11.33 -14.28 3.43
C LEU A 155 -12.39 -13.17 3.43
N ASP A 156 -13.66 -13.53 3.66
CA ASP A 156 -14.78 -12.57 3.66
C ASP A 156 -14.60 -11.52 4.78
N GLY A 157 -14.16 -11.93 5.97
CA GLY A 157 -13.92 -11.00 7.08
C GLY A 157 -12.84 -9.96 6.77
N LEU A 158 -11.77 -10.36 6.09
CA LEU A 158 -10.75 -9.43 5.62
C LEU A 158 -11.32 -8.47 4.55
N VAL A 159 -12.09 -8.99 3.58
CA VAL A 159 -12.67 -8.16 2.50
C VAL A 159 -13.71 -7.19 3.06
N ASP A 160 -14.50 -7.58 4.06
CA ASP A 160 -15.43 -6.69 4.74
C ASP A 160 -14.71 -5.52 5.45
N ALA A 161 -13.57 -5.79 6.10
CA ALA A 161 -12.74 -4.75 6.69
C ALA A 161 -12.12 -3.82 5.62
N VAL A 162 -11.68 -4.37 4.49
CA VAL A 162 -11.17 -3.60 3.34
C VAL A 162 -12.27 -2.71 2.75
N GLU A 163 -13.49 -3.21 2.58
CA GLU A 163 -14.63 -2.40 2.12
C GLU A 163 -14.91 -1.22 3.06
N GLN A 164 -14.93 -1.47 4.37
CA GLN A 164 -15.10 -0.40 5.36
C GLN A 164 -14.00 0.66 5.26
N ALA A 165 -12.73 0.25 5.17
CA ALA A 165 -11.58 1.14 5.03
C ALA A 165 -11.57 1.94 3.71
N SER A 166 -12.26 1.43 2.68
CA SER A 166 -12.36 2.04 1.35
C SER A 166 -13.56 2.95 1.17
N ARG A 167 -14.59 2.81 2.02
CA ARG A 167 -15.94 3.35 1.82
C ARG A 167 -15.97 4.85 1.55
N VAL A 168 -15.20 5.64 2.28
CA VAL A 168 -15.22 7.11 2.18
C VAL A 168 -14.71 7.61 0.83
N THR A 169 -13.70 6.99 0.26
CA THR A 169 -12.96 7.53 -0.90
C THR A 169 -12.96 6.61 -2.13
N HIS A 170 -13.06 5.30 -1.94
CA HIS A 170 -12.82 4.28 -2.97
C HIS A 170 -13.80 3.12 -2.87
N ASN A 171 -15.09 3.42 -2.71
CA ASN A 171 -16.14 2.41 -2.56
C ASN A 171 -16.60 1.84 -3.91
N THR A 172 -15.68 1.30 -4.68
CA THR A 172 -15.94 0.66 -5.99
C THR A 172 -15.37 -0.73 -6.05
N GLY A 173 -15.99 -1.62 -6.83
CA GLY A 173 -15.50 -2.99 -6.99
C GLY A 173 -14.05 -3.06 -7.47
N ILE A 174 -13.60 -2.11 -8.31
CA ILE A 174 -12.22 -2.01 -8.80
C ILE A 174 -11.26 -1.71 -7.64
N ALA A 175 -11.53 -0.65 -6.87
CA ALA A 175 -10.62 -0.23 -5.80
C ALA A 175 -10.60 -1.23 -4.63
N ILE A 176 -11.77 -1.76 -4.25
CA ILE A 176 -11.88 -2.78 -3.20
C ILE A 176 -11.17 -4.07 -3.61
N ALA A 177 -11.27 -4.49 -4.89
CA ALA A 177 -10.55 -5.65 -5.39
C ALA A 177 -9.02 -5.49 -5.25
N GLY A 178 -8.49 -4.33 -5.63
CA GLY A 178 -7.05 -4.04 -5.49
C GLY A 178 -6.59 -4.00 -4.04
N ALA A 179 -7.34 -3.29 -3.19
CA ALA A 179 -7.04 -3.19 -1.77
C ALA A 179 -7.13 -4.57 -1.08
N ALA A 180 -8.14 -5.39 -1.40
CA ALA A 180 -8.28 -6.74 -0.88
C ALA A 180 -7.10 -7.65 -1.28
N ALA A 181 -6.61 -7.51 -2.52
CA ALA A 181 -5.43 -8.25 -2.97
C ALA A 181 -4.20 -7.94 -2.13
N VAL A 182 -3.89 -6.65 -1.92
CA VAL A 182 -2.73 -6.22 -1.12
C VAL A 182 -2.90 -6.65 0.35
N ALA A 183 -4.07 -6.43 0.95
CA ALA A 183 -4.34 -6.82 2.33
C ALA A 183 -4.21 -8.33 2.56
N ALA A 184 -4.73 -9.15 1.63
CA ALA A 184 -4.63 -10.61 1.71
C ALA A 184 -3.19 -11.12 1.55
N ALA A 185 -2.38 -10.50 0.66
CA ALA A 185 -0.97 -10.81 0.53
C ALA A 185 -0.20 -10.50 1.81
N VAL A 186 -0.41 -9.32 2.40
CA VAL A 186 0.20 -8.90 3.67
C VAL A 186 -0.23 -9.85 4.80
N SER A 187 -1.53 -10.08 4.97
CA SER A 187 -2.05 -10.96 6.03
C SER A 187 -1.50 -12.38 5.96
N SER A 188 -1.40 -12.93 4.73
CA SER A 188 -0.84 -14.27 4.49
C SER A 188 0.65 -14.32 4.81
N GLY A 189 1.43 -13.27 4.47
CA GLY A 189 2.84 -13.15 4.81
C GLY A 189 3.06 -13.13 6.31
N ILE A 190 2.29 -12.32 7.06
CA ILE A 190 2.36 -12.27 8.53
C ILE A 190 2.09 -13.65 9.13
N ALA A 191 1.15 -14.42 8.56
CA ALA A 191 0.87 -15.79 8.97
C ALA A 191 1.96 -16.79 8.59
N GLY A 192 3.04 -16.36 7.92
CA GLY A 192 4.18 -17.20 7.53
C GLY A 192 3.95 -18.07 6.30
N ARG A 193 2.98 -17.74 5.49
CA ARG A 193 2.74 -18.47 4.23
C ARG A 193 3.81 -18.10 3.19
N PRO A 194 4.19 -19.04 2.31
CA PRO A 194 5.05 -18.74 1.18
C PRO A 194 4.44 -17.66 0.26
N LEU A 195 5.26 -16.79 -0.32
CA LEU A 195 4.78 -15.70 -1.19
C LEU A 195 3.90 -16.19 -2.35
N PRO A 196 4.20 -17.30 -3.05
CA PRO A 196 3.31 -17.79 -4.11
C PRO A 196 1.90 -18.14 -3.63
N ASP A 197 1.76 -18.65 -2.40
CA ASP A 197 0.47 -18.95 -1.78
C ASP A 197 -0.27 -17.65 -1.43
N SER A 198 0.46 -16.66 -0.93
CA SER A 198 -0.07 -15.34 -0.59
C SER A 198 -0.54 -14.59 -1.85
N LEU A 199 0.15 -14.73 -2.96
CA LEU A 199 -0.28 -14.16 -4.25
C LEU A 199 -1.54 -14.85 -4.80
N ARG A 200 -1.70 -16.17 -4.57
CA ARG A 200 -2.96 -16.85 -4.88
C ARG A 200 -4.12 -16.35 -3.99
N ALA A 201 -3.86 -16.13 -2.71
CA ALA A 201 -4.83 -15.54 -1.80
C ALA A 201 -5.18 -14.10 -2.22
N ALA A 202 -4.21 -13.30 -2.69
CA ALA A 202 -4.45 -11.96 -3.23
C ALA A 202 -5.41 -11.99 -4.43
N VAL A 203 -5.19 -12.89 -5.40
CA VAL A 203 -6.09 -13.05 -6.55
C VAL A 203 -7.49 -13.47 -6.11
N ALA A 204 -7.60 -14.37 -5.13
CA ALA A 204 -8.89 -14.80 -4.59
C ALA A 204 -9.62 -13.64 -3.89
N ALA A 205 -8.90 -12.85 -3.08
CA ALA A 205 -9.43 -11.65 -2.41
C ALA A 205 -9.91 -10.59 -3.41
N ALA A 206 -9.14 -10.37 -4.49
CA ALA A 206 -9.55 -9.45 -5.55
C ALA A 206 -10.88 -9.88 -6.19
N ARG A 207 -11.10 -11.18 -6.42
CA ARG A 207 -12.37 -11.68 -6.96
C ARG A 207 -13.55 -11.42 -6.03
N VAL A 208 -13.38 -11.62 -4.73
CA VAL A 208 -14.41 -11.32 -3.72
C VAL A 208 -14.65 -9.81 -3.66
N GLY A 209 -13.58 -9.00 -3.61
CA GLY A 209 -13.65 -7.55 -3.54
C GLY A 209 -14.31 -6.90 -4.76
N ALA A 210 -14.17 -7.51 -5.95
CA ALA A 210 -14.79 -7.02 -7.18
C ALA A 210 -16.33 -7.02 -7.12
N GLY A 211 -16.91 -7.87 -6.28
CA GLY A 211 -18.37 -7.92 -6.03
C GLY A 211 -18.86 -6.92 -4.97
N ARG A 212 -17.97 -6.11 -4.39
CA ARG A 212 -18.29 -5.14 -3.33
C ARG A 212 -18.38 -3.72 -3.87
N GLY A 213 -18.99 -2.84 -3.09
CA GLY A 213 -19.09 -1.41 -3.42
C GLY A 213 -19.89 -1.14 -4.70
N HIS A 214 -19.61 -0.01 -5.34
CA HIS A 214 -20.29 0.43 -6.56
C HIS A 214 -19.59 -0.08 -7.81
N HIS A 215 -20.39 -0.38 -8.84
CA HIS A 215 -19.85 -0.75 -10.15
C HIS A 215 -19.27 0.49 -10.86
N VAL A 216 -18.03 0.36 -11.33
CA VAL A 216 -17.38 1.26 -12.28
C VAL A 216 -16.82 0.40 -13.41
N ALA A 217 -17.01 0.83 -14.66
CA ALA A 217 -16.55 0.08 -15.81
C ALA A 217 -15.00 0.10 -15.86
N GLY A 218 -14.40 -1.07 -16.05
CA GLY A 218 -12.95 -1.22 -16.13
C GLY A 218 -12.52 -2.67 -16.22
N ALA A 219 -11.23 -2.90 -16.41
CA ALA A 219 -10.68 -4.25 -16.48
C ALA A 219 -10.77 -4.95 -15.11
N ASP A 220 -11.02 -6.26 -15.12
CA ASP A 220 -11.04 -7.10 -13.92
C ASP A 220 -9.65 -7.15 -13.25
N VAL A 221 -9.58 -6.71 -11.98
CA VAL A 221 -8.33 -6.57 -11.24
C VAL A 221 -7.68 -7.93 -10.98
N ALA A 222 -8.47 -8.95 -10.63
CA ALA A 222 -7.93 -10.30 -10.36
C ALA A 222 -7.29 -10.89 -11.62
N THR A 223 -7.92 -10.72 -12.78
CA THR A 223 -7.37 -11.16 -14.07
C THR A 223 -6.09 -10.38 -14.43
N ARG A 224 -6.07 -9.08 -14.15
CA ARG A 224 -4.88 -8.22 -14.38
C ARG A 224 -3.71 -8.65 -13.50
N ILE A 225 -3.96 -8.96 -12.22
CA ILE A 225 -2.92 -9.48 -11.31
C ILE A 225 -2.38 -10.82 -11.83
N ASP A 226 -3.24 -11.78 -12.12
CA ASP A 226 -2.85 -13.09 -12.59
C ASP A 226 -2.07 -13.02 -13.92
N ARG A 227 -2.46 -12.11 -14.85
CA ARG A 227 -1.70 -11.85 -16.07
C ARG A 227 -0.33 -11.23 -15.79
N ALA A 228 -0.24 -10.25 -14.89
CA ALA A 228 1.02 -9.60 -14.56
C ALA A 228 2.03 -10.59 -13.95
N LEU A 229 1.58 -11.45 -13.03
CA LEU A 229 2.40 -12.52 -12.46
C LEU A 229 2.93 -13.48 -13.53
N ARG A 230 2.09 -13.89 -14.49
CA ARG A 230 2.53 -14.74 -15.60
C ARG A 230 3.51 -14.04 -16.54
N LEU A 231 3.34 -12.75 -16.78
CA LEU A 231 4.24 -11.98 -17.65
C LEU A 231 5.68 -11.90 -17.11
N VAL A 232 5.85 -11.91 -15.80
CA VAL A 232 7.18 -11.80 -15.17
C VAL A 232 7.79 -13.15 -14.78
N ALA A 233 6.99 -14.22 -14.74
CA ALA A 233 7.43 -15.55 -14.28
C ALA A 233 8.63 -16.07 -15.08
N GLY A 234 9.69 -16.48 -14.36
CA GLY A 234 10.89 -17.11 -14.96
C GLY A 234 11.76 -16.15 -15.79
N ARG A 235 11.49 -14.85 -15.79
CA ARG A 235 12.31 -13.85 -16.47
C ARG A 235 13.46 -13.38 -15.59
N ASP A 236 14.49 -12.86 -16.23
CA ASP A 236 15.50 -12.05 -15.57
C ASP A 236 14.82 -10.83 -14.90
N PRO A 237 15.15 -10.47 -13.63
CA PRO A 237 14.47 -9.41 -12.92
C PRO A 237 14.47 -8.05 -13.63
N ALA A 238 15.57 -7.65 -14.28
CA ALA A 238 15.64 -6.36 -14.97
C ALA A 238 14.70 -6.35 -16.21
N ALA A 239 14.71 -7.43 -17.00
CA ALA A 239 13.80 -7.58 -18.14
C ALA A 239 12.34 -7.70 -17.71
N ALA A 240 12.08 -8.32 -16.55
CA ALA A 240 10.74 -8.44 -15.96
C ALA A 240 10.20 -7.06 -15.53
N VAL A 241 11.02 -6.22 -14.88
CA VAL A 241 10.63 -4.87 -14.47
C VAL A 241 10.30 -3.99 -15.68
N GLU A 242 11.09 -4.07 -16.77
CA GLU A 242 10.74 -3.40 -18.02
C GLU A 242 9.41 -3.92 -18.61
N THR A 243 9.15 -5.22 -18.50
CA THR A 243 7.87 -5.82 -18.90
C THR A 243 6.70 -5.28 -18.08
N VAL A 244 6.89 -5.08 -16.76
CA VAL A 244 5.88 -4.46 -15.89
C VAL A 244 5.56 -3.05 -16.39
N HIS A 245 6.57 -2.21 -16.61
CA HIS A 245 6.35 -0.87 -17.13
C HIS A 245 5.59 -0.87 -18.46
N ARG A 246 6.01 -1.68 -19.44
CA ARG A 246 5.47 -1.64 -20.81
C ARG A 246 4.10 -2.30 -20.98
N LEU A 247 3.80 -3.37 -20.23
CA LEU A 247 2.63 -4.23 -20.47
C LEU A 247 1.63 -4.28 -19.33
N VAL A 248 2.05 -3.95 -18.10
CA VAL A 248 1.14 -3.89 -16.95
C VAL A 248 0.67 -2.46 -16.74
N GLY A 249 1.57 -1.50 -16.83
CA GLY A 249 1.35 -0.08 -16.57
C GLY A 249 1.73 0.32 -15.15
N THR A 250 2.02 1.62 -15.00
CA THR A 250 2.49 2.21 -13.73
C THR A 250 1.71 3.48 -13.37
N GLY A 251 0.49 3.62 -13.87
CA GLY A 251 -0.38 4.75 -13.54
C GLY A 251 -1.15 4.55 -12.24
N VAL A 252 -1.88 5.60 -11.83
CA VAL A 252 -2.71 5.62 -10.60
C VAL A 252 -3.94 4.68 -10.67
N ALA A 253 -4.24 4.10 -11.81
CA ALA A 253 -5.35 3.17 -11.94
C ALA A 253 -5.07 1.88 -11.13
N THR A 254 -6.03 1.46 -10.32
CA THR A 254 -5.92 0.22 -9.53
C THR A 254 -5.56 -1.00 -10.39
N GLN A 255 -6.06 -1.05 -11.64
CA GLN A 255 -5.82 -2.14 -12.60
C GLN A 255 -4.40 -2.17 -13.17
N GLU A 256 -3.58 -1.15 -12.89
CA GLU A 256 -2.18 -1.05 -13.28
C GLU A 256 -1.26 -1.19 -12.07
N SER A 257 -1.35 -0.27 -11.11
CA SER A 257 -0.44 -0.19 -9.97
C SER A 257 -0.47 -1.42 -9.06
N VAL A 258 -1.64 -1.98 -8.76
CA VAL A 258 -1.72 -3.18 -7.90
C VAL A 258 -1.14 -4.42 -8.60
N PRO A 259 -1.49 -4.74 -9.87
CA PRO A 259 -0.80 -5.79 -10.61
C PRO A 259 0.70 -5.56 -10.75
N ALA A 260 1.15 -4.33 -10.96
CA ALA A 260 2.57 -3.98 -11.04
C ALA A 260 3.30 -4.26 -9.71
N ALA A 261 2.73 -3.82 -8.59
CA ALA A 261 3.29 -4.04 -7.25
C ALA A 261 3.43 -5.53 -6.92
N LEU A 262 2.38 -6.33 -7.17
CA LEU A 262 2.41 -7.77 -6.89
C LEU A 262 3.35 -8.52 -7.86
N ALA A 263 3.47 -8.08 -9.11
CA ALA A 263 4.43 -8.62 -10.06
C ALA A 263 5.87 -8.34 -9.60
N VAL A 264 6.19 -7.10 -9.19
CA VAL A 264 7.52 -6.77 -8.65
C VAL A 264 7.78 -7.55 -7.36
N ALA A 265 6.82 -7.63 -6.44
CA ALA A 265 6.96 -8.43 -5.21
C ALA A 265 7.32 -9.90 -5.53
N SER A 266 6.72 -10.48 -6.58
CA SER A 266 6.99 -11.87 -6.99
C SER A 266 8.41 -12.11 -7.50
N LEU A 267 9.09 -11.07 -7.99
CA LEU A 267 10.48 -11.15 -8.46
C LEU A 267 11.50 -11.16 -7.32
N PHE A 268 11.15 -10.60 -6.17
CA PHE A 268 12.05 -10.43 -5.03
C PHE A 268 11.47 -11.04 -3.73
N PRO A 269 11.14 -12.34 -3.71
CA PRO A 269 10.38 -12.95 -2.62
C PRO A 269 11.08 -12.96 -1.26
N HIS A 270 12.39 -12.69 -1.25
CA HIS A 270 13.24 -12.75 -0.05
C HIS A 270 13.98 -11.44 0.23
N ASP A 271 13.67 -10.37 -0.52
CA ASP A 271 14.39 -9.10 -0.41
C ASP A 271 13.43 -7.91 -0.61
N ALA A 272 12.90 -7.37 0.51
CA ALA A 272 12.00 -6.22 0.47
C ALA A 272 12.69 -4.96 -0.04
N TRP A 273 14.00 -4.81 0.21
CA TRP A 273 14.75 -3.67 -0.29
C TRP A 273 14.88 -3.71 -1.81
N ALA A 274 15.20 -4.86 -2.39
CA ALA A 274 15.23 -5.01 -3.85
C ALA A 274 13.85 -4.74 -4.46
N ALA A 275 12.76 -5.25 -3.86
CA ALA A 275 11.40 -4.97 -4.32
C ALA A 275 11.09 -3.47 -4.33
N CYS A 276 11.41 -2.74 -3.24
CA CYS A 276 11.23 -1.29 -3.17
C CYS A 276 12.04 -0.54 -4.23
N ARG A 277 13.33 -0.88 -4.40
CA ARG A 277 14.21 -0.23 -5.38
C ARG A 277 13.71 -0.36 -6.81
N HIS A 278 13.33 -1.57 -7.21
CA HIS A 278 12.86 -1.83 -8.57
C HIS A 278 11.50 -1.20 -8.83
N ALA A 279 10.60 -1.22 -7.85
CA ALA A 279 9.31 -0.55 -7.96
C ALA A 279 9.44 0.97 -8.04
N ALA A 280 10.23 1.59 -7.16
CA ALA A 280 10.49 3.02 -7.13
C ALA A 280 11.17 3.54 -8.41
N SER A 281 11.86 2.67 -9.15
CA SER A 281 12.54 3.03 -10.41
C SER A 281 11.66 2.88 -11.66
N LEU A 282 10.37 2.59 -11.51
CA LEU A 282 9.43 2.38 -12.63
C LEU A 282 8.93 3.68 -13.26
N GLY A 283 9.01 4.82 -12.55
CA GLY A 283 8.31 6.03 -12.95
C GLY A 283 6.78 5.88 -12.89
N GLY A 284 6.07 6.92 -13.30
CA GLY A 284 4.62 6.95 -13.09
C GLY A 284 4.29 7.05 -11.60
N ASP A 285 3.37 6.24 -11.10
CA ASP A 285 2.93 6.19 -9.70
C ASP A 285 3.80 5.20 -8.89
N CYS A 286 5.11 5.37 -9.02
CA CYS A 286 6.08 4.38 -8.55
C CYS A 286 6.31 4.37 -7.03
N ASP A 287 6.03 5.45 -6.33
CA ASP A 287 5.98 5.54 -4.87
C ASP A 287 4.90 4.62 -4.31
N THR A 288 3.67 4.72 -4.81
CA THR A 288 2.56 3.83 -4.46
C THR A 288 2.86 2.36 -4.82
N ILE A 289 3.43 2.10 -6.00
CA ILE A 289 3.80 0.74 -6.40
C ILE A 289 4.88 0.18 -5.45
N ALA A 290 5.87 0.99 -5.07
CA ALA A 290 6.93 0.59 -4.16
C ALA A 290 6.42 0.42 -2.73
N ALA A 291 5.51 1.28 -2.26
CA ALA A 291 4.83 1.13 -0.98
C ALA A 291 4.10 -0.22 -0.88
N MET A 292 3.28 -0.56 -1.87
CA MET A 292 2.56 -1.84 -1.90
C MET A 292 3.50 -3.05 -2.01
N ALA A 293 4.50 -3.00 -2.90
CA ALA A 293 5.46 -4.10 -3.07
C ALA A 293 6.30 -4.30 -1.80
N GLY A 294 6.77 -3.21 -1.20
CA GLY A 294 7.51 -3.21 0.07
C GLY A 294 6.69 -3.78 1.22
N ALA A 295 5.40 -3.40 1.32
CA ALA A 295 4.49 -3.95 2.32
C ALA A 295 4.32 -5.47 2.18
N VAL A 296 4.09 -5.94 0.95
CA VAL A 296 3.88 -7.36 0.68
C VAL A 296 5.13 -8.17 0.99
N VAL A 297 6.30 -7.79 0.45
CA VAL A 297 7.53 -8.56 0.69
C VAL A 297 7.97 -8.42 2.15
N GLY A 298 7.89 -7.22 2.73
CA GLY A 298 8.21 -6.97 4.15
C GLY A 298 7.38 -7.83 5.11
N ALA A 299 6.11 -8.08 4.78
CA ALA A 299 5.24 -9.01 5.53
C ALA A 299 5.72 -10.46 5.50
N HIS A 300 6.54 -10.87 4.53
CA HIS A 300 7.07 -12.23 4.41
C HIS A 300 8.42 -12.40 5.08
N VAL A 301 9.30 -11.40 4.89
CA VAL A 301 10.72 -11.53 5.28
C VAL A 301 11.08 -10.75 6.55
N GLY A 302 10.19 -9.86 7.01
CA GLY A 302 10.43 -9.02 8.18
C GLY A 302 11.29 -7.78 7.88
N VAL A 303 11.42 -6.92 8.88
CA VAL A 303 12.06 -5.59 8.77
C VAL A 303 13.57 -5.67 8.49
N ASP A 304 14.23 -6.75 8.86
CA ASP A 304 15.69 -6.88 8.72
C ASP A 304 16.15 -7.15 7.28
N SER A 305 15.22 -7.42 6.35
CA SER A 305 15.49 -7.49 4.92
C SER A 305 15.83 -6.12 4.30
N VAL A 306 15.50 -5.03 4.97
CA VAL A 306 15.94 -3.68 4.58
C VAL A 306 17.26 -3.36 5.29
N PRO A 307 18.29 -2.86 4.58
CA PRO A 307 19.59 -2.54 5.19
C PRO A 307 19.46 -1.60 6.38
N ALA A 308 20.19 -1.87 7.47
CA ALA A 308 20.12 -1.07 8.69
C ALA A 308 20.52 0.42 8.48
N SER A 309 21.39 0.72 7.50
CA SER A 309 21.73 2.10 7.10
C SER A 309 20.53 2.83 6.55
N ILE A 310 19.75 2.20 5.68
CA ILE A 310 18.51 2.75 5.08
C ILE A 310 17.46 2.98 6.16
N ARG A 311 17.23 1.98 7.03
CA ARG A 311 16.29 2.11 8.15
C ARG A 311 16.63 3.28 9.08
N ARG A 312 17.92 3.49 9.39
CA ARG A 312 18.34 4.64 10.22
C ARG A 312 18.13 5.98 9.52
N ARG A 313 18.42 6.08 8.23
CA ARG A 313 18.18 7.30 7.45
C ARG A 313 16.72 7.62 7.33
N PHE A 314 15.89 6.60 7.06
CA PHE A 314 14.44 6.72 7.05
C PHE A 314 13.90 7.25 8.40
N ALA A 315 14.32 6.65 9.51
CA ALA A 315 13.90 7.07 10.85
C ALA A 315 14.36 8.52 11.18
N ALA A 316 15.54 8.92 10.72
CA ALA A 316 16.02 10.29 10.89
C ALA A 316 15.21 11.30 10.06
N ALA A 317 14.73 10.92 8.87
CA ALA A 317 13.88 11.75 8.04
C ALA A 317 12.43 11.84 8.55
N ASN A 318 11.95 10.85 9.31
CA ASN A 318 10.57 10.74 9.80
C ASN A 318 10.53 10.42 11.30
N PRO A 319 11.04 11.31 12.17
CA PRO A 319 11.16 11.04 13.61
C PRO A 319 9.80 10.95 14.33
N GLU A 320 8.73 11.43 13.71
CA GLU A 320 7.38 11.38 14.24
C GLU A 320 6.70 10.01 14.08
N LEU A 321 7.23 9.11 13.21
CA LEU A 321 6.63 7.82 12.92
C LEU A 321 7.04 6.74 13.91
N ASP A 322 6.08 6.15 14.60
CA ASP A 322 6.27 4.97 15.45
C ASP A 322 5.57 3.73 14.84
N LEU A 323 6.18 3.21 13.76
CA LEU A 323 5.68 2.02 13.08
C LEU A 323 5.73 0.77 13.97
N GLY A 324 6.65 0.72 14.93
CA GLY A 324 6.76 -0.38 15.88
C GLY A 324 5.55 -0.46 16.78
N ARG A 325 5.17 0.65 17.40
CA ARG A 325 3.98 0.75 18.24
C ARG A 325 2.70 0.45 17.44
N LEU A 326 2.59 0.97 16.23
CA LEU A 326 1.43 0.70 15.37
C LEU A 326 1.32 -0.79 15.04
N ALA A 327 2.44 -1.44 14.70
CA ALA A 327 2.46 -2.88 14.44
C ALA A 327 1.98 -3.70 15.65
N ASP A 328 2.44 -3.36 16.85
CA ASP A 328 2.05 -4.04 18.10
C ASP A 328 0.54 -3.90 18.34
N LEU A 329 -0.02 -2.71 18.24
CA LEU A 329 -1.45 -2.45 18.43
C LEU A 329 -2.34 -3.16 17.39
N LEU A 330 -1.90 -3.22 16.13
CA LEU A 330 -2.62 -3.95 15.07
C LEU A 330 -2.55 -5.47 15.27
N LEU A 331 -1.45 -6.00 15.83
CA LEU A 331 -1.33 -7.41 16.19
C LEU A 331 -2.23 -7.78 17.38
N ASP A 332 -2.42 -6.89 18.34
CA ASP A 332 -3.38 -7.09 19.42
C ASP A 332 -4.81 -7.23 18.87
N LEU A 333 -5.20 -6.41 17.88
CA LEU A 333 -6.47 -6.57 17.17
C LEU A 333 -6.55 -7.92 16.44
N ARG A 334 -5.46 -8.33 15.76
CA ARG A 334 -5.41 -9.61 15.06
C ARG A 334 -5.63 -10.78 15.98
N ALA A 335 -5.06 -10.76 17.18
CA ALA A 335 -5.25 -11.81 18.19
C ALA A 335 -6.72 -11.91 18.63
N GLY A 336 -7.40 -10.77 18.79
CA GLY A 336 -8.83 -10.71 19.12
C GLY A 336 -9.71 -11.32 18.01
N HIS A 337 -9.44 -11.03 16.75
CA HIS A 337 -10.18 -11.59 15.61
C HIS A 337 -9.96 -13.12 15.47
N GLY A 338 -8.74 -13.62 15.73
CA GLY A 338 -8.44 -15.05 15.70
C GLY A 338 -9.20 -15.85 16.76
N ALA A 339 -9.40 -15.28 17.94
CA ALA A 339 -10.12 -15.93 19.03
C ALA A 339 -11.63 -16.05 18.79
N VAL A 340 -12.23 -15.12 18.06
CA VAL A 340 -13.66 -15.16 17.68
C VAL A 340 -13.92 -16.22 16.62
N GLY A 341 -13.05 -16.32 15.61
CA GLY A 341 -13.18 -17.33 14.53
C GLY A 341 -13.07 -18.77 15.04
N ALA A 342 -12.24 -19.03 16.05
CA ALA A 342 -12.06 -20.36 16.63
C ALA A 342 -13.25 -20.87 17.49
N ARG A 343 -14.21 -19.99 17.83
CA ARG A 343 -15.41 -20.37 18.64
C ARG A 343 -16.62 -20.73 17.79
N HIS A 344 -16.56 -20.53 16.48
CA HIS A 344 -17.68 -20.73 15.55
C HIS A 344 -17.37 -21.76 14.45
N GLY A 345 -16.23 -22.44 14.50
CA GLY A 345 -15.83 -23.57 13.66
C GLY A 345 -15.69 -24.84 14.49
#